data_cdd1ccf9c4975f84fb049f08fc97dfee
#
_entry.id   cdd1ccf9c4975f84fb049f08fc97dfee
#
_cell.length_a   1.000
_cell.length_b   1.000
_cell.length_c   1.000
_cell.angle_alpha   90.00
_cell.angle_beta   90.00
_cell.angle_gamma   90.00
#
_symmetry.space_group_name_H-M   'P 1'
#
loop_
_entity.id
_entity.type
_entity.pdbx_description
1 polymer ?
#
loop_
_entity_poly.entity_id
_entity_poly.type
_entity_poly.pdbx_seq_one_letter_code
_entity_poly.pdbx_strand_id
1 'polypeptide(L)'
;MILIDAQGLKASRPNRPLFDDVSFTLSDGDRVGVVGLNGCGKSTLLRILSGDYRPDAGVVRNGRGARIGVLAQQPVLPEGSVRAAVGEDWRADAMLDKLGMAGLHDAQTTELSGGQQKRVALAALLVSEWDALILDEPTNHLDLDAIAYLEEWLANYRGGLILVTHDRHVLDRVTNKVLEIDRGHAYIHVPAGRNAGSGYAAYLAARIDREEKAVTAEQRRKNLARTELAWLRRGAPARTTKPKARIEAATALIARRPEAAARSGELGLSLGNQRLGSKGVELHGIGFSWPASSAGEPGALVLNQFDHELEPGDRLGIVGPNGAGKSTLLDLISGRLKPTHGQIDIGSTVKIGYYDQLGRDLNVNQRVREAVAGDKGDPSVEDNQLMRQFWFDGDAQFAPISTLSGGERRRLQLLLTLIEQPNVLLLDEPTNDLDLDTLRALEDYLDEWPGIVVVVSHDRVFLDRTVIDVLALDGHGGAAVVPGGVAGWLKNHNASPTHQIAAAQRGKLIAQDAPVVTTTSSAKVKPAKSPSTLKRLLAQAEKTLAQANAAEQKIADELTQAGSDHTALARISANLASAQTKVAAAEENWIALAAEAEAQGLDTQ
;
A
#
# COMPACT_ATOMS: atom_id res chain seq x y z
N MET A 1 19.29 -24.75 1.07
CA MET A 1 18.71 -25.79 0.18
C MET A 1 17.87 -25.11 -0.87
N ILE A 2 17.79 -25.64 -2.12
CA ILE A 2 16.82 -25.13 -3.11
C ILE A 2 15.47 -25.74 -2.80
N LEU A 3 14.45 -24.90 -2.62
CA LEU A 3 13.09 -25.31 -2.27
C LEU A 3 12.17 -25.34 -3.50
N ILE A 4 12.28 -24.32 -4.36
CA ILE A 4 11.55 -24.21 -5.62
C ILE A 4 12.50 -23.67 -6.69
N ASP A 5 12.55 -24.32 -7.86
CA ASP A 5 13.29 -23.86 -9.03
C ASP A 5 12.33 -23.75 -10.22
N ALA A 6 12.13 -22.53 -10.69
CA ALA A 6 11.24 -22.17 -11.78
C ALA A 6 12.06 -21.70 -12.98
N GLN A 7 11.87 -22.33 -14.14
CA GLN A 7 12.65 -22.04 -15.35
C GLN A 7 11.74 -21.82 -16.55
N GLY A 8 11.89 -20.67 -17.21
CA GLY A 8 11.25 -20.33 -18.48
C GLY A 8 9.72 -20.38 -18.43
N LEU A 9 9.10 -20.01 -17.30
CA LEU A 9 7.66 -20.08 -17.13
C LEU A 9 6.95 -19.10 -18.04
N LYS A 10 5.94 -19.60 -18.75
CA LYS A 10 5.03 -18.81 -19.56
C LYS A 10 3.59 -19.13 -19.18
N ALA A 11 2.77 -18.10 -19.09
CA ALA A 11 1.34 -18.25 -18.87
C ALA A 11 0.53 -17.20 -19.63
N SER A 12 -0.63 -17.60 -20.13
CA SER A 12 -1.59 -16.73 -20.80
C SER A 12 -3.02 -17.01 -20.32
N ARG A 13 -3.89 -16.01 -20.45
CA ARG A 13 -5.33 -16.17 -20.41
C ARG A 13 -5.87 -16.09 -21.83
N PRO A 14 -7.10 -16.54 -22.11
CA PRO A 14 -7.69 -16.36 -23.42
C PRO A 14 -7.55 -14.91 -23.89
N ASN A 15 -6.87 -14.70 -25.02
CA ASN A 15 -6.59 -13.39 -25.65
C ASN A 15 -5.67 -12.42 -24.86
N ARG A 16 -5.02 -12.84 -23.77
CA ARG A 16 -4.10 -11.97 -23.03
C ARG A 16 -2.90 -12.75 -22.46
N PRO A 17 -1.67 -12.50 -22.95
CA PRO A 17 -0.47 -13.01 -22.29
C PRO A 17 -0.33 -12.39 -20.89
N LEU A 18 0.03 -13.20 -19.90
CA LEU A 18 0.28 -12.77 -18.53
C LEU A 18 1.77 -12.49 -18.32
N PHE A 19 2.60 -13.48 -18.60
CA PHE A 19 4.05 -13.36 -18.52
C PHE A 19 4.73 -14.36 -19.45
N ASP A 20 5.96 -14.02 -19.82
CA ASP A 20 6.82 -14.82 -20.69
C ASP A 20 8.23 -14.89 -20.06
N ASP A 21 8.81 -16.10 -20.07
CA ASP A 21 10.17 -16.36 -19.58
C ASP A 21 10.46 -15.95 -18.12
N VAL A 22 9.55 -16.30 -17.18
CA VAL A 22 9.78 -16.10 -15.75
C VAL A 22 10.68 -17.20 -15.22
N SER A 23 11.86 -16.85 -14.72
CA SER A 23 12.83 -17.78 -14.15
C SER A 23 13.35 -17.24 -12.82
N PHE A 24 13.23 -18.04 -11.76
CA PHE A 24 13.82 -17.73 -10.46
C PHE A 24 13.94 -18.97 -9.59
N THR A 25 14.79 -18.87 -8.57
CA THR A 25 15.01 -19.95 -7.60
C THR A 25 14.71 -19.44 -6.20
N LEU A 26 13.92 -20.19 -5.44
CA LEU A 26 13.69 -19.99 -4.01
C LEU A 26 14.58 -20.93 -3.21
N SER A 27 15.44 -20.40 -2.40
CA SER A 27 16.28 -21.13 -1.48
C SER A 27 15.81 -20.94 -0.03
N ASP A 28 16.31 -21.78 0.85
CA ASP A 28 16.09 -21.64 2.29
C ASP A 28 16.53 -20.25 2.78
N GLY A 29 15.68 -19.58 3.56
CA GLY A 29 15.88 -18.21 4.03
C GLY A 29 15.60 -17.11 2.98
N ASP A 30 15.28 -17.44 1.73
CA ASP A 30 14.83 -16.47 0.75
C ASP A 30 13.41 -15.99 1.07
N ARG A 31 13.19 -14.68 1.00
CA ARG A 31 11.90 -14.02 1.24
C ARG A 31 11.57 -13.13 0.06
N VAL A 32 10.79 -13.68 -0.86
CA VAL A 32 10.48 -13.07 -2.15
C VAL A 32 9.11 -12.39 -2.09
N GLY A 33 9.07 -11.06 -2.14
CA GLY A 33 7.84 -10.32 -2.40
C GLY A 33 7.51 -10.32 -3.89
N VAL A 34 6.29 -10.66 -4.28
CA VAL A 34 5.85 -10.60 -5.68
C VAL A 34 4.96 -9.39 -5.88
N VAL A 35 5.40 -8.47 -6.72
CA VAL A 35 4.72 -7.20 -7.02
C VAL A 35 4.37 -7.08 -8.50
N GLY A 36 3.43 -6.22 -8.82
CA GLY A 36 2.98 -5.94 -10.18
C GLY A 36 1.52 -5.54 -10.20
N LEU A 37 1.08 -5.03 -11.34
CA LEU A 37 -0.30 -4.57 -11.53
C LEU A 37 -1.33 -5.65 -11.32
N ASN A 38 -2.55 -5.25 -11.00
CA ASN A 38 -3.67 -6.18 -10.97
C ASN A 38 -3.90 -6.79 -12.35
N GLY A 39 -4.09 -8.11 -12.37
CA GLY A 39 -4.27 -8.88 -13.60
C GLY A 39 -2.97 -9.18 -14.38
N CYS A 40 -1.76 -8.85 -13.88
CA CYS A 40 -0.49 -9.22 -14.52
C CYS A 40 -0.11 -10.70 -14.37
N GLY A 41 -0.82 -11.45 -13.51
CA GLY A 41 -0.60 -12.88 -13.35
C GLY A 41 0.04 -13.32 -12.02
N LYS A 42 0.13 -12.47 -10.99
CA LYS A 42 0.71 -12.83 -9.67
C LYS A 42 0.12 -14.12 -9.10
N SER A 43 -1.19 -14.18 -8.89
CA SER A 43 -1.86 -15.39 -8.37
C SER A 43 -1.75 -16.60 -9.32
N THR A 44 -1.68 -16.36 -10.64
CA THR A 44 -1.42 -17.44 -11.61
C THR A 44 -0.02 -18.00 -11.43
N LEU A 45 0.99 -17.14 -11.23
CA LEU A 45 2.35 -17.57 -10.92
C LEU A 45 2.38 -18.40 -9.63
N LEU A 46 1.74 -17.95 -8.54
CA LEU A 46 1.68 -18.71 -7.29
C LEU A 46 1.04 -20.09 -7.50
N ARG A 47 -0.06 -20.18 -8.26
CA ARG A 47 -0.70 -21.47 -8.59
C ARG A 47 0.15 -22.39 -9.46
N ILE A 48 1.03 -21.84 -10.30
CA ILE A 48 2.01 -22.64 -11.06
C ILE A 48 3.07 -23.18 -10.11
N LEU A 49 3.56 -22.36 -9.15
CA LEU A 49 4.57 -22.75 -8.20
C LEU A 49 4.07 -23.78 -7.18
N SER A 50 2.78 -23.70 -6.79
CA SER A 50 2.13 -24.71 -5.94
C SER A 50 1.81 -26.02 -6.67
N GLY A 51 1.83 -26.01 -8.01
CA GLY A 51 1.45 -27.16 -8.83
C GLY A 51 -0.04 -27.25 -9.17
N ASP A 52 -0.87 -26.28 -8.74
CA ASP A 52 -2.32 -26.24 -8.98
C ASP A 52 -2.69 -25.80 -10.40
N TYR A 53 -1.73 -25.22 -11.13
CA TYR A 53 -1.92 -24.78 -12.50
C TYR A 53 -0.70 -25.13 -13.35
N ARG A 54 -0.92 -25.63 -14.57
CA ARG A 54 0.15 -25.94 -15.51
C ARG A 54 0.51 -24.71 -16.33
N PRO A 55 1.81 -24.35 -16.43
CA PRO A 55 2.25 -23.27 -17.30
C PRO A 55 2.10 -23.67 -18.78
N ASP A 56 1.99 -22.67 -19.67
CA ASP A 56 1.98 -22.88 -21.12
C ASP A 56 3.34 -23.40 -21.62
N ALA A 57 4.44 -22.95 -20.97
CA ALA A 57 5.81 -23.42 -21.19
C ALA A 57 6.63 -23.26 -19.90
N GLY A 58 7.80 -23.90 -19.87
CA GLY A 58 8.68 -23.90 -18.70
C GLY A 58 8.41 -25.04 -17.74
N VAL A 59 9.20 -25.09 -16.66
CA VAL A 59 9.15 -26.18 -15.68
C VAL A 59 9.33 -25.62 -14.26
N VAL A 60 8.56 -26.15 -13.30
CA VAL A 60 8.78 -25.96 -11.87
C VAL A 60 9.30 -27.28 -11.28
N ARG A 61 10.35 -27.18 -10.48
CA ARG A 61 10.93 -28.30 -9.75
C ARG A 61 10.94 -27.97 -8.27
N ASN A 62 10.30 -28.79 -7.47
CA ASN A 62 10.34 -28.68 -6.02
C ASN A 62 11.54 -29.44 -5.46
N GLY A 63 12.14 -28.91 -4.41
CA GLY A 63 13.21 -29.55 -3.66
C GLY A 63 12.76 -30.92 -3.16
N ARG A 64 13.68 -31.90 -3.17
CA ARG A 64 13.35 -33.27 -2.79
C ARG A 64 12.89 -33.34 -1.32
N GLY A 65 11.62 -33.69 -1.11
CA GLY A 65 11.01 -33.81 0.21
C GLY A 65 10.61 -32.45 0.85
N ALA A 66 10.72 -31.34 0.12
CA ALA A 66 10.29 -30.03 0.64
C ALA A 66 8.77 -29.97 0.84
N ARG A 67 8.34 -29.57 2.03
CA ARG A 67 6.93 -29.34 2.38
C ARG A 67 6.60 -27.89 2.11
N ILE A 68 5.67 -27.65 1.18
CA ILE A 68 5.27 -26.31 0.74
C ILE A 68 3.86 -26.04 1.25
N GLY A 69 3.71 -25.03 2.11
CA GLY A 69 2.41 -24.52 2.56
C GLY A 69 1.91 -23.43 1.62
N VAL A 70 0.63 -23.47 1.27
CA VAL A 70 0.03 -22.53 0.31
C VAL A 70 -1.21 -21.89 0.90
N LEU A 71 -1.24 -20.55 0.94
CA LEU A 71 -2.45 -19.77 1.16
C LEU A 71 -2.94 -19.22 -0.18
N ALA A 72 -4.01 -19.80 -0.69
CA ALA A 72 -4.65 -19.30 -1.91
C ALA A 72 -5.47 -18.03 -1.63
N GLN A 73 -5.74 -17.22 -2.66
CA GLN A 73 -6.57 -16.02 -2.57
C GLN A 73 -8.00 -16.37 -2.05
N GLN A 74 -8.54 -17.51 -2.47
CA GLN A 74 -9.80 -18.08 -1.98
C GLN A 74 -9.50 -19.52 -1.50
N PRO A 75 -9.21 -19.71 -0.22
CA PRO A 75 -8.93 -21.04 0.31
C PRO A 75 -10.20 -21.86 0.46
N VAL A 76 -10.07 -23.16 0.22
CA VAL A 76 -11.13 -24.14 0.50
C VAL A 76 -10.79 -24.84 1.80
N LEU A 77 -11.65 -24.71 2.79
CA LEU A 77 -11.48 -25.38 4.08
C LEU A 77 -12.16 -26.76 4.06
N PRO A 78 -11.66 -27.73 4.82
CA PRO A 78 -12.37 -28.97 5.06
C PRO A 78 -13.68 -28.70 5.80
N GLU A 79 -14.71 -29.51 5.53
CA GLU A 79 -15.98 -29.45 6.26
C GLU A 79 -15.77 -29.85 7.71
N GLY A 80 -16.39 -29.12 8.64
CA GLY A 80 -16.27 -29.37 10.07
C GLY A 80 -16.15 -28.09 10.88
N SER A 81 -15.74 -28.21 12.15
CA SER A 81 -15.51 -27.03 12.99
C SER A 81 -14.22 -26.30 12.62
N VAL A 82 -14.15 -25.01 12.92
CA VAL A 82 -12.95 -24.18 12.75
C VAL A 82 -11.77 -24.80 13.47
N ARG A 83 -11.97 -25.27 14.71
CA ARG A 83 -10.94 -25.95 15.49
C ARG A 83 -10.42 -27.22 14.79
N ALA A 84 -11.30 -28.04 14.24
CA ALA A 84 -10.90 -29.24 13.49
C ALA A 84 -10.10 -28.91 12.23
N ALA A 85 -10.37 -27.77 11.58
CA ALA A 85 -9.65 -27.33 10.39
C ALA A 85 -8.24 -26.82 10.68
N VAL A 86 -7.98 -26.27 11.88
CA VAL A 86 -6.67 -25.70 12.27
C VAL A 86 -5.85 -26.68 13.11
N GLY A 87 -6.48 -27.34 14.06
CA GLY A 87 -5.87 -28.27 15.02
C GLY A 87 -6.60 -28.23 16.36
N GLU A 88 -6.50 -29.30 17.12
CA GLU A 88 -7.20 -29.45 18.40
C GLU A 88 -6.34 -29.06 19.62
N ASP A 89 -5.14 -28.51 19.38
CA ASP A 89 -4.24 -28.12 20.43
C ASP A 89 -4.36 -26.65 20.83
N TRP A 90 -3.82 -26.28 21.98
CA TRP A 90 -3.85 -24.90 22.47
C TRP A 90 -3.14 -23.90 21.55
N ARG A 91 -2.23 -24.36 20.66
CA ARG A 91 -1.52 -23.51 19.69
C ARG A 91 -2.48 -23.06 18.58
N ALA A 92 -3.36 -23.97 18.15
CA ALA A 92 -4.41 -23.67 17.17
C ALA A 92 -5.39 -22.63 17.74
N ASP A 93 -5.87 -22.82 18.97
CA ASP A 93 -6.75 -21.86 19.63
C ASP A 93 -6.09 -20.48 19.78
N ALA A 94 -4.85 -20.45 20.27
CA ALA A 94 -4.10 -19.20 20.40
C ALA A 94 -3.84 -18.49 19.05
N MET A 95 -3.63 -19.24 17.97
CA MET A 95 -3.44 -18.69 16.64
C MET A 95 -4.75 -18.11 16.10
N LEU A 96 -5.87 -18.80 16.27
CA LEU A 96 -7.19 -18.32 15.91
C LEU A 96 -7.52 -17.02 16.64
N ASP A 97 -7.27 -16.94 17.95
CA ASP A 97 -7.48 -15.72 18.72
C ASP A 97 -6.63 -14.55 18.21
N LYS A 98 -5.35 -14.81 17.85
CA LYS A 98 -4.46 -13.79 17.29
C LYS A 98 -4.90 -13.27 15.93
N LEU A 99 -5.62 -14.08 15.16
CA LEU A 99 -6.16 -13.69 13.87
C LEU A 99 -7.62 -13.20 13.96
N GLY A 100 -8.09 -12.84 15.16
CA GLY A 100 -9.43 -12.27 15.38
C GLY A 100 -10.57 -13.25 15.16
N MET A 101 -10.35 -14.54 15.49
CA MET A 101 -11.36 -15.60 15.40
C MET A 101 -11.84 -16.09 16.78
N ALA A 102 -11.58 -15.30 17.84
CA ALA A 102 -12.07 -15.57 19.18
C ALA A 102 -13.59 -15.75 19.19
N GLY A 103 -14.07 -16.80 19.85
CA GLY A 103 -15.50 -17.12 19.92
C GLY A 103 -16.08 -17.85 18.69
N LEU A 104 -15.29 -18.12 17.66
CA LEU A 104 -15.72 -18.86 16.46
C LEU A 104 -15.05 -20.25 16.34
N HIS A 105 -14.40 -20.73 17.38
CA HIS A 105 -13.65 -22.01 17.36
C HIS A 105 -14.53 -23.22 17.02
N ASP A 106 -15.76 -23.22 17.49
CA ASP A 106 -16.70 -24.33 17.29
C ASP A 106 -17.68 -24.08 16.13
N ALA A 107 -17.57 -22.91 15.44
CA ALA A 107 -18.39 -22.58 14.27
C ALA A 107 -18.07 -23.54 13.10
N GLN A 108 -19.08 -23.78 12.24
CA GLN A 108 -18.89 -24.60 11.04
C GLN A 108 -18.15 -23.81 9.96
N THR A 109 -17.18 -24.43 9.29
CA THR A 109 -16.41 -23.81 8.22
C THR A 109 -17.27 -23.35 7.04
N THR A 110 -18.44 -23.98 6.82
CA THR A 110 -19.40 -23.63 5.78
C THR A 110 -20.20 -22.36 6.09
N GLU A 111 -20.28 -21.95 7.36
CA GLU A 111 -21.01 -20.75 7.80
C GLU A 111 -20.14 -19.49 7.80
N LEU A 112 -18.84 -19.65 7.57
CA LEU A 112 -17.88 -18.56 7.63
C LEU A 112 -17.95 -17.66 6.39
N SER A 113 -17.81 -16.36 6.60
CA SER A 113 -17.56 -15.42 5.50
C SER A 113 -16.21 -15.71 4.82
N GLY A 114 -16.04 -15.25 3.57
CA GLY A 114 -14.78 -15.46 2.83
C GLY A 114 -13.53 -14.93 3.58
N GLY A 115 -13.65 -13.79 4.26
CA GLY A 115 -12.57 -13.26 5.10
C GLY A 115 -12.28 -14.13 6.33
N GLN A 116 -13.31 -14.70 6.95
CA GLN A 116 -13.13 -15.64 8.07
C GLN A 116 -12.51 -16.96 7.60
N GLN A 117 -12.94 -17.50 6.46
CA GLN A 117 -12.33 -18.69 5.85
C GLN A 117 -10.83 -18.49 5.58
N LYS A 118 -10.46 -17.31 5.07
CA LYS A 118 -9.06 -16.97 4.81
C LYS A 118 -8.24 -16.90 6.09
N ARG A 119 -8.79 -16.33 7.18
CA ARG A 119 -8.13 -16.28 8.49
C ARG A 119 -7.94 -17.66 9.10
N VAL A 120 -8.92 -18.55 8.97
CA VAL A 120 -8.81 -19.94 9.41
C VAL A 120 -7.76 -20.71 8.61
N ALA A 121 -7.72 -20.56 7.28
CA ALA A 121 -6.70 -21.16 6.42
C ALA A 121 -5.30 -20.65 6.77
N LEU A 122 -5.15 -19.35 7.03
CA LEU A 122 -3.90 -18.77 7.49
C LEU A 122 -3.49 -19.35 8.85
N ALA A 123 -4.42 -19.45 9.81
CA ALA A 123 -4.14 -20.07 11.13
C ALA A 123 -3.60 -21.49 10.97
N ALA A 124 -4.25 -22.31 10.14
CA ALA A 124 -3.81 -23.70 9.88
C ALA A 124 -2.40 -23.78 9.31
N LEU A 125 -2.05 -22.84 8.41
CA LEU A 125 -0.69 -22.76 7.87
C LEU A 125 0.34 -22.34 8.92
N LEU A 126 0.03 -21.36 9.76
CA LEU A 126 0.99 -20.81 10.73
C LEU A 126 1.24 -21.75 11.93
N VAL A 127 0.30 -22.64 12.23
CA VAL A 127 0.46 -23.68 13.28
C VAL A 127 1.34 -24.83 12.79
N SER A 128 1.33 -25.13 11.49
CA SER A 128 2.04 -26.23 10.89
C SER A 128 3.49 -25.87 10.52
N GLU A 129 4.34 -26.86 10.37
CA GLU A 129 5.74 -26.67 9.96
C GLU A 129 5.89 -26.87 8.45
N TRP A 130 6.49 -25.89 7.77
CA TRP A 130 6.74 -25.88 6.34
C TRP A 130 8.17 -25.48 6.03
N ASP A 131 8.74 -26.05 4.98
CA ASP A 131 10.05 -25.65 4.47
C ASP A 131 9.94 -24.41 3.59
N ALA A 132 8.79 -24.24 2.90
CA ALA A 132 8.46 -23.03 2.14
C ALA A 132 6.99 -22.64 2.34
N LEU A 133 6.72 -21.34 2.30
CA LEU A 133 5.36 -20.77 2.31
C LEU A 133 5.12 -19.96 1.03
N ILE A 134 3.95 -20.13 0.43
CA ILE A 134 3.43 -19.35 -0.68
C ILE A 134 2.13 -18.69 -0.22
N LEU A 135 2.15 -17.35 -0.06
CA LEU A 135 1.03 -16.59 0.51
C LEU A 135 0.49 -15.59 -0.50
N ASP A 136 -0.81 -15.72 -0.84
CA ASP A 136 -1.51 -14.79 -1.74
C ASP A 136 -2.39 -13.83 -0.95
N GLU A 137 -1.96 -12.56 -0.82
CA GLU A 137 -2.62 -11.48 -0.09
C GLU A 137 -3.01 -11.85 1.36
N PRO A 138 -2.09 -12.33 2.20
CA PRO A 138 -2.43 -12.81 3.55
C PRO A 138 -2.88 -11.71 4.49
N THR A 139 -2.61 -10.45 4.20
CA THR A 139 -2.99 -9.27 4.99
C THR A 139 -4.43 -8.83 4.76
N ASN A 140 -5.05 -9.20 3.63
CA ASN A 140 -6.43 -8.83 3.33
C ASN A 140 -7.39 -9.41 4.36
N HIS A 141 -8.32 -8.59 4.83
CA HIS A 141 -9.33 -8.91 5.85
C HIS A 141 -8.77 -9.12 7.27
N LEU A 142 -7.49 -8.84 7.51
CA LEU A 142 -6.92 -8.78 8.86
C LEU A 142 -7.05 -7.35 9.40
N ASP A 143 -7.26 -7.23 10.70
CA ASP A 143 -7.13 -5.94 11.38
C ASP A 143 -5.66 -5.62 11.69
N LEU A 144 -5.40 -4.39 12.13
CA LEU A 144 -4.03 -3.90 12.37
C LEU A 144 -3.24 -4.76 13.37
N ASP A 145 -3.91 -5.36 14.36
CA ASP A 145 -3.27 -6.22 15.36
C ASP A 145 -2.88 -7.57 14.76
N ALA A 146 -3.78 -8.17 13.98
CA ALA A 146 -3.51 -9.42 13.28
C ALA A 146 -2.42 -9.24 12.22
N ILE A 147 -2.40 -8.10 11.50
CA ILE A 147 -1.33 -7.75 10.55
C ILE A 147 0.01 -7.62 11.28
N ALA A 148 0.06 -6.90 12.42
CA ALA A 148 1.29 -6.74 13.21
C ALA A 148 1.81 -8.09 13.71
N TYR A 149 0.91 -8.97 14.15
CA TYR A 149 1.26 -10.31 14.58
C TYR A 149 1.82 -11.17 13.41
N LEU A 150 1.13 -11.15 12.26
CA LEU A 150 1.56 -11.89 11.07
C LEU A 150 2.93 -11.40 10.60
N GLU A 151 3.16 -10.11 10.58
CA GLU A 151 4.42 -9.47 10.20
C GLU A 151 5.57 -9.94 11.11
N GLU A 152 5.37 -9.92 12.44
CA GLU A 152 6.37 -10.42 13.41
C GLU A 152 6.64 -11.92 13.22
N TRP A 153 5.58 -12.69 12.97
CA TRP A 153 5.71 -14.13 12.74
C TRP A 153 6.51 -14.42 11.46
N LEU A 154 6.15 -13.75 10.34
CA LEU A 154 6.85 -13.90 9.05
C LEU A 154 8.29 -13.40 9.14
N ALA A 155 8.57 -12.34 9.88
CA ALA A 155 9.93 -11.84 10.10
C ALA A 155 10.83 -12.86 10.82
N ASN A 156 10.26 -13.70 11.66
CA ASN A 156 10.98 -14.76 12.40
C ASN A 156 10.97 -16.12 11.70
N TYR A 157 10.17 -16.27 10.62
CA TYR A 157 10.11 -17.52 9.87
C TYR A 157 11.44 -17.79 9.14
N ARG A 158 11.98 -19.01 9.23
CA ARG A 158 13.31 -19.36 8.71
C ARG A 158 13.30 -20.04 7.36
N GLY A 159 12.18 -20.61 6.93
CA GLY A 159 12.04 -21.26 5.63
C GLY A 159 12.01 -20.28 4.46
N GLY A 160 11.80 -20.80 3.25
CA GLY A 160 11.58 -19.99 2.06
C GLY A 160 10.20 -19.36 2.08
N LEU A 161 10.08 -18.10 1.63
CA LEU A 161 8.81 -17.38 1.58
C LEU A 161 8.60 -16.75 0.20
N ILE A 162 7.42 -16.97 -0.37
CA ILE A 162 6.90 -16.20 -1.50
C ILE A 162 5.63 -15.51 -1.03
N LEU A 163 5.60 -14.19 -1.13
CA LEU A 163 4.53 -13.34 -0.60
C LEU A 163 4.02 -12.39 -1.68
N VAL A 164 2.75 -12.50 -2.03
CA VAL A 164 2.03 -11.44 -2.76
C VAL A 164 1.29 -10.61 -1.74
N THR A 165 1.55 -9.32 -1.68
CA THR A 165 0.78 -8.37 -0.87
C THR A 165 0.90 -6.96 -1.41
N HIS A 166 -0.10 -6.14 -1.13
CA HIS A 166 -0.10 -4.70 -1.41
C HIS A 166 0.29 -3.88 -0.16
N ASP A 167 0.47 -4.53 0.98
CA ASP A 167 0.97 -3.89 2.21
C ASP A 167 2.48 -3.61 2.08
N ARG A 168 2.81 -2.32 1.95
CA ARG A 168 4.19 -1.83 1.75
C ARG A 168 5.07 -2.06 2.98
N HIS A 169 4.47 -1.94 4.18
CA HIS A 169 5.21 -2.13 5.43
C HIS A 169 5.63 -3.59 5.60
N VAL A 170 4.72 -4.52 5.28
CA VAL A 170 5.02 -5.95 5.29
C VAL A 170 6.07 -6.30 4.22
N LEU A 171 5.95 -5.75 2.99
CA LEU A 171 6.95 -5.94 1.95
C LEU A 171 8.34 -5.45 2.40
N ASP A 172 8.41 -4.26 2.98
CA ASP A 172 9.67 -3.66 3.41
C ASP A 172 10.34 -4.45 4.55
N ARG A 173 9.55 -4.87 5.54
CA ARG A 173 10.07 -5.54 6.75
C ARG A 173 10.35 -7.02 6.55
N VAL A 174 9.55 -7.72 5.74
CA VAL A 174 9.58 -9.17 5.63
C VAL A 174 10.44 -9.64 4.45
N THR A 175 10.48 -8.89 3.32
CA THR A 175 11.13 -9.39 2.11
C THR A 175 12.58 -8.96 1.95
N ASN A 176 13.42 -9.90 1.50
CA ASN A 176 14.81 -9.62 1.14
C ASN A 176 15.04 -9.57 -0.38
N LYS A 177 14.06 -10.00 -1.17
CA LYS A 177 14.04 -9.94 -2.64
C LYS A 177 12.66 -9.55 -3.11
N VAL A 178 12.55 -8.87 -4.25
CA VAL A 178 11.27 -8.59 -4.90
C VAL A 178 11.30 -9.09 -6.33
N LEU A 179 10.30 -9.89 -6.70
CA LEU A 179 10.01 -10.31 -8.06
C LEU A 179 8.90 -9.41 -8.61
N GLU A 180 9.24 -8.55 -9.53
CA GLU A 180 8.29 -7.68 -10.21
C GLU A 180 7.82 -8.32 -11.51
N ILE A 181 6.50 -8.36 -11.74
CA ILE A 181 5.91 -8.74 -13.02
C ILE A 181 5.36 -7.47 -13.67
N ASP A 182 6.04 -6.99 -14.71
CA ASP A 182 5.63 -5.83 -15.48
C ASP A 182 5.57 -6.18 -16.98
N ARG A 183 4.41 -5.94 -17.60
CA ARG A 183 4.17 -6.11 -19.05
C ARG A 183 4.62 -7.46 -19.63
N GLY A 184 4.43 -8.50 -18.87
CA GLY A 184 4.79 -9.87 -19.27
C GLY A 184 6.24 -10.25 -19.00
N HIS A 185 7.07 -9.35 -18.49
CA HIS A 185 8.45 -9.63 -18.09
C HIS A 185 8.56 -9.72 -16.58
N ALA A 186 9.55 -10.48 -16.10
CA ALA A 186 9.86 -10.60 -14.68
C ALA A 186 11.23 -9.99 -14.39
N TYR A 187 11.29 -9.20 -13.32
CA TYR A 187 12.52 -8.56 -12.84
C TYR A 187 12.74 -8.93 -11.39
N ILE A 188 13.94 -9.39 -11.05
CA ILE A 188 14.31 -9.70 -9.67
C ILE A 188 15.14 -8.54 -9.12
N HIS A 189 14.65 -7.96 -8.03
CA HIS A 189 15.32 -6.88 -7.31
C HIS A 189 15.91 -7.42 -6.01
N VAL A 190 17.21 -7.26 -5.88
CA VAL A 190 17.98 -7.69 -4.71
C VAL A 190 18.79 -6.49 -4.21
N PRO A 191 18.80 -6.21 -2.91
CA PRO A 191 19.61 -5.14 -2.34
C PRO A 191 21.10 -5.32 -2.68
N ALA A 192 21.77 -4.28 -3.17
CA ALA A 192 23.18 -4.32 -3.52
C ALA A 192 24.04 -3.94 -2.31
N GLY A 193 24.57 -4.94 -1.55
CA GLY A 193 25.48 -4.74 -0.42
C GLY A 193 24.89 -5.03 0.96
N ARG A 194 25.76 -5.09 1.99
CA ARG A 194 25.37 -5.49 3.36
C ARG A 194 24.45 -4.51 4.09
N ASN A 195 24.36 -3.24 3.64
CA ASN A 195 23.53 -2.18 4.25
C ASN A 195 22.52 -1.60 3.25
N ALA A 196 22.12 -2.34 2.24
CA ALA A 196 21.38 -1.80 1.09
C ALA A 196 19.84 -1.79 1.28
N GLY A 197 19.34 -1.88 2.51
CA GLY A 197 17.89 -1.85 2.78
C GLY A 197 17.17 -3.16 2.44
N SER A 198 15.87 -3.07 2.29
CA SER A 198 14.99 -4.20 1.98
C SER A 198 14.93 -4.51 0.48
N GLY A 199 14.38 -5.68 0.13
CA GLY A 199 14.04 -6.01 -1.27
C GLY A 199 13.08 -5.00 -1.89
N TYR A 200 12.15 -4.48 -1.10
CA TYR A 200 11.19 -3.47 -1.55
C TYR A 200 11.85 -2.11 -1.86
N ALA A 201 12.79 -1.66 -1.03
CA ALA A 201 13.57 -0.45 -1.31
C ALA A 201 14.39 -0.58 -2.60
N ALA A 202 15.01 -1.76 -2.84
CA ALA A 202 15.73 -2.02 -4.09
C ALA A 202 14.81 -1.99 -5.32
N TYR A 203 13.60 -2.54 -5.19
CA TYR A 203 12.57 -2.46 -6.23
C TYR A 203 12.19 -1.00 -6.54
N LEU A 204 11.93 -0.17 -5.52
CA LEU A 204 11.57 1.23 -5.71
C LEU A 204 12.67 2.01 -6.44
N ALA A 205 13.92 1.85 -6.01
CA ALA A 205 15.07 2.51 -6.64
C ALA A 205 15.25 2.10 -8.12
N ALA A 206 15.15 0.79 -8.41
CA ALA A 206 15.25 0.28 -9.77
C ALA A 206 14.09 0.74 -10.66
N ARG A 207 12.91 0.92 -10.09
CA ARG A 207 11.74 1.41 -10.79
C ARG A 207 11.90 2.88 -11.18
N ILE A 208 12.31 3.75 -10.26
CA ILE A 208 12.58 5.17 -10.53
C ILE A 208 13.61 5.30 -11.68
N ASP A 209 14.73 4.57 -11.59
CA ASP A 209 15.77 4.58 -12.64
C ASP A 209 15.22 4.13 -14.01
N ARG A 210 14.34 3.13 -14.05
CA ARG A 210 13.68 2.69 -15.30
C ARG A 210 12.71 3.73 -15.85
N GLU A 211 11.93 4.37 -14.99
CA GLU A 211 10.99 5.43 -15.38
C GLU A 211 11.71 6.64 -15.96
N GLU A 212 12.80 7.09 -15.34
CA GLU A 212 13.64 8.18 -15.85
C GLU A 212 14.26 7.84 -17.20
N LYS A 213 14.80 6.62 -17.35
CA LYS A 213 15.34 6.13 -18.62
C LYS A 213 14.27 6.04 -19.71
N ALA A 214 13.05 5.58 -19.37
CA ALA A 214 11.94 5.49 -20.31
C ALA A 214 11.48 6.87 -20.79
N VAL A 215 11.34 7.85 -19.89
CA VAL A 215 11.02 9.25 -20.22
C VAL A 215 12.07 9.84 -21.16
N THR A 216 13.34 9.66 -20.85
CA THR A 216 14.45 10.14 -21.68
C THR A 216 14.47 9.48 -23.06
N ALA A 217 14.25 8.16 -23.13
CA ALA A 217 14.18 7.42 -24.40
C ALA A 217 13.00 7.87 -25.26
N GLU A 218 11.83 8.09 -24.64
CA GLU A 218 10.64 8.57 -25.35
C GLU A 218 10.82 10.00 -25.87
N GLN A 219 11.45 10.88 -25.10
CA GLN A 219 11.77 12.23 -25.57
C GLN A 219 12.71 12.19 -26.78
N ARG A 220 13.75 11.34 -26.74
CA ARG A 220 14.65 11.14 -27.88
C ARG A 220 13.89 10.57 -29.08
N ARG A 221 13.01 9.58 -28.88
CA ARG A 221 12.18 9.01 -29.94
C ARG A 221 11.27 10.06 -30.57
N LYS A 222 10.58 10.89 -29.76
CA LYS A 222 9.72 11.99 -30.25
C LYS A 222 10.50 13.00 -31.06
N ASN A 223 11.68 13.39 -30.63
CA ASN A 223 12.53 14.32 -31.35
C ASN A 223 12.98 13.73 -32.69
N LEU A 224 13.39 12.46 -32.71
CA LEU A 224 13.76 11.76 -33.94
C LEU A 224 12.58 11.60 -34.90
N ALA A 225 11.40 11.21 -34.36
CA ALA A 225 10.17 11.10 -35.16
C ALA A 225 9.76 12.44 -35.79
N ARG A 226 9.88 13.58 -35.04
CA ARG A 226 9.64 14.92 -35.58
C ARG A 226 10.61 15.26 -36.72
N THR A 227 11.87 14.93 -36.57
CA THR A 227 12.90 15.16 -37.59
C THR A 227 12.62 14.33 -38.86
N GLU A 228 12.32 13.04 -38.71
CA GLU A 228 11.99 12.16 -39.83
C GLU A 228 10.66 12.55 -40.49
N LEU A 229 9.64 12.98 -39.71
CA LEU A 229 8.38 13.50 -40.25
C LEU A 229 8.60 14.77 -41.09
N ALA A 230 9.42 15.70 -40.59
CA ALA A 230 9.77 16.92 -41.32
C ALA A 230 10.54 16.56 -42.61
N TRP A 231 11.41 15.56 -42.59
CA TRP A 231 12.11 15.05 -43.78
C TRP A 231 11.14 14.38 -44.75
N LEU A 232 10.18 13.59 -44.30
CA LEU A 232 9.15 12.98 -45.16
C LEU A 232 8.28 14.03 -45.84
N ARG A 233 7.92 15.10 -45.13
CA ARG A 233 7.10 16.22 -45.68
C ARG A 233 7.84 17.08 -46.68
N ARG A 234 9.16 17.17 -46.62
CA ARG A 234 9.97 17.89 -47.63
C ARG A 234 9.95 17.11 -48.94
N GLY A 235 9.61 17.79 -50.05
CA GLY A 235 9.67 17.20 -51.37
C GLY A 235 11.06 16.66 -51.70
N ALA A 236 11.16 15.64 -52.57
CA ALA A 236 12.45 15.20 -53.09
C ALA A 236 13.07 16.33 -53.92
N PRO A 237 14.40 16.65 -53.79
CA PRO A 237 15.08 17.54 -54.72
C PRO A 237 14.91 17.01 -56.16
N ALA A 238 14.80 17.90 -57.12
CA ALA A 238 14.34 17.65 -58.51
C ALA A 238 15.06 16.56 -59.30
N ARG A 239 16.05 15.83 -58.73
CA ARG A 239 16.81 14.78 -59.41
C ARG A 239 17.10 13.53 -58.52
N THR A 240 16.49 13.41 -57.33
CA THR A 240 16.74 12.27 -56.46
C THR A 240 15.46 11.70 -55.88
N THR A 241 15.23 10.41 -56.02
CA THR A 241 14.16 9.68 -55.31
C THR A 241 14.57 9.41 -53.85
N LYS A 242 13.66 9.58 -52.94
CA LYS A 242 13.92 9.24 -51.52
C LYS A 242 14.17 7.73 -51.41
N PRO A 243 15.21 7.27 -50.68
CA PRO A 243 15.49 5.85 -50.50
C PRO A 243 14.29 5.15 -49.84
N LYS A 244 13.78 4.09 -50.45
CA LYS A 244 12.60 3.32 -49.97
C LYS A 244 12.81 2.79 -48.57
N ALA A 245 13.97 2.23 -48.27
CA ALA A 245 14.32 1.72 -46.93
C ALA A 245 14.24 2.81 -45.82
N ARG A 246 14.64 4.05 -46.13
CA ARG A 246 14.56 5.15 -45.15
C ARG A 246 13.13 5.62 -44.94
N ILE A 247 12.29 5.58 -45.99
CA ILE A 247 10.85 5.89 -45.84
C ILE A 247 10.17 4.85 -44.97
N GLU A 248 10.48 3.55 -45.21
CA GLU A 248 9.96 2.46 -44.39
C GLU A 248 10.41 2.57 -42.90
N ALA A 249 11.70 2.83 -42.68
CA ALA A 249 12.25 3.03 -41.33
C ALA A 249 11.61 4.25 -40.62
N ALA A 250 11.46 5.37 -41.31
CA ALA A 250 10.83 6.57 -40.76
C ALA A 250 9.34 6.34 -40.46
N THR A 251 8.62 5.65 -41.36
CA THR A 251 7.23 5.29 -41.15
C THR A 251 7.07 4.32 -39.97
N ALA A 252 7.94 3.31 -39.87
CA ALA A 252 7.96 2.38 -38.74
C ALA A 252 8.27 3.10 -37.42
N LEU A 253 9.20 4.07 -37.40
CA LEU A 253 9.54 4.86 -36.21
C LEU A 253 8.36 5.74 -35.77
N ILE A 254 7.64 6.36 -36.72
CA ILE A 254 6.48 7.20 -36.45
C ILE A 254 5.28 6.36 -35.98
N ALA A 255 5.09 5.19 -36.60
CA ALA A 255 4.01 4.25 -36.28
C ALA A 255 4.30 3.44 -34.99
N ARG A 256 5.57 3.34 -34.58
CA ARG A 256 5.94 2.64 -33.37
C ARG A 256 5.25 3.32 -32.18
N ARG A 257 4.25 2.64 -31.63
CA ARG A 257 3.67 3.06 -30.34
C ARG A 257 4.81 3.13 -29.34
N PRO A 258 4.87 4.13 -28.45
CA PRO A 258 5.81 4.13 -27.35
C PRO A 258 5.68 2.77 -26.64
N GLU A 259 6.79 2.11 -26.39
CA GLU A 259 6.86 1.12 -25.32
C GLU A 259 6.34 1.89 -24.12
N ALA A 260 5.10 1.60 -23.75
CA ALA A 260 4.21 2.45 -22.97
C ALA A 260 5.01 3.34 -22.01
N ALA A 261 4.94 4.64 -22.23
CA ALA A 261 5.62 5.62 -21.39
C ALA A 261 5.49 5.16 -19.95
N ALA A 262 6.59 5.25 -19.22
CA ALA A 262 6.56 5.02 -17.79
C ALA A 262 5.24 5.57 -17.29
N ARG A 263 4.44 4.74 -16.65
CA ARG A 263 3.19 5.19 -16.07
C ARG A 263 3.62 6.20 -15.02
N SER A 264 3.70 7.48 -15.40
CA SER A 264 3.88 8.53 -14.43
C SER A 264 2.75 8.36 -13.44
N GLY A 265 3.07 8.05 -12.20
CA GLY A 265 2.09 7.86 -11.12
C GLY A 265 1.37 9.15 -10.74
N GLU A 266 1.65 10.24 -11.42
CA GLU A 266 0.92 11.50 -11.29
C GLU A 266 -0.46 11.35 -11.96
N LEU A 267 -1.44 11.01 -11.16
CA LEU A 267 -2.83 11.34 -11.44
C LEU A 267 -2.94 12.87 -11.38
N GLY A 268 -2.60 13.55 -12.46
CA GLY A 268 -2.91 14.99 -12.62
C GLY A 268 -4.43 15.15 -12.75
N LEU A 269 -5.16 14.75 -11.71
CA LEU A 269 -6.61 14.83 -11.63
C LEU A 269 -6.99 16.29 -11.32
N SER A 270 -7.02 17.14 -12.31
CA SER A 270 -7.73 18.43 -12.24
C SER A 270 -9.25 18.19 -12.34
N LEU A 271 -9.80 17.41 -11.41
CA LEU A 271 -11.25 17.31 -11.26
C LEU A 271 -11.73 18.62 -10.65
N GLY A 272 -12.65 19.29 -11.34
CA GLY A 272 -13.30 20.50 -10.83
C GLY A 272 -13.95 20.19 -9.49
N ASN A 273 -13.47 20.79 -8.42
CA ASN A 273 -14.03 20.61 -7.09
C ASN A 273 -15.28 21.47 -6.95
N GLN A 274 -16.42 20.87 -6.62
CA GLN A 274 -17.55 21.64 -6.15
C GLN A 274 -17.18 22.24 -4.79
N ARG A 275 -17.35 23.57 -4.64
CA ARG A 275 -17.08 24.25 -3.37
C ARG A 275 -17.97 23.66 -2.28
N LEU A 276 -17.35 23.17 -1.22
CA LEU A 276 -18.02 22.85 0.03
C LEU A 276 -18.37 24.17 0.73
N GLY A 277 -19.61 24.28 1.26
CA GLY A 277 -19.99 25.39 2.11
C GLY A 277 -19.26 25.34 3.46
N SER A 278 -19.63 26.23 4.38
CA SER A 278 -19.06 26.24 5.72
C SER A 278 -19.52 25.07 6.60
N LYS A 279 -20.60 24.36 6.23
CA LYS A 279 -21.16 23.25 6.98
C LYS A 279 -20.86 21.93 6.23
N GLY A 280 -20.15 21.03 6.91
CA GLY A 280 -19.87 19.68 6.45
C GLY A 280 -20.92 18.67 6.92
N VAL A 281 -20.54 17.71 7.77
CA VAL A 281 -21.42 16.70 8.36
C VAL A 281 -21.27 16.74 9.88
N GLU A 282 -22.37 16.98 10.59
CA GLU A 282 -22.41 17.06 12.05
C GLU A 282 -23.15 15.83 12.60
N LEU A 283 -22.54 15.15 13.56
CA LEU A 283 -23.04 13.98 14.25
C LEU A 283 -23.35 14.36 15.69
N HIS A 284 -24.61 14.34 16.10
CA HIS A 284 -25.07 14.77 17.41
C HIS A 284 -25.64 13.61 18.22
N GLY A 285 -24.92 13.14 19.24
CA GLY A 285 -25.33 12.08 20.15
C GLY A 285 -25.69 10.77 19.45
N ILE A 286 -24.96 10.41 18.41
CA ILE A 286 -25.28 9.24 17.56
C ILE A 286 -25.13 7.95 18.34
N GLY A 287 -26.23 7.17 18.37
CA GLY A 287 -26.25 5.79 18.83
C GLY A 287 -26.79 4.86 17.74
N PHE A 288 -26.18 3.72 17.57
CA PHE A 288 -26.64 2.70 16.63
C PHE A 288 -26.44 1.28 17.15
N SER A 289 -27.48 0.46 17.01
CA SER A 289 -27.45 -0.97 17.29
C SER A 289 -28.11 -1.73 16.15
N TRP A 290 -27.51 -2.83 15.73
CA TRP A 290 -28.16 -3.74 14.80
C TRP A 290 -29.35 -4.43 15.47
N PRO A 291 -30.43 -4.74 14.75
CA PRO A 291 -31.56 -5.50 15.30
C PRO A 291 -31.07 -6.87 15.79
N ALA A 292 -31.71 -7.37 16.84
CA ALA A 292 -31.41 -8.69 17.37
C ALA A 292 -31.65 -9.78 16.32
N SER A 293 -30.78 -10.76 16.24
CA SER A 293 -30.89 -11.89 15.32
C SER A 293 -31.98 -12.89 15.75
N SER A 294 -32.32 -12.92 17.04
CA SER A 294 -33.36 -13.77 17.63
C SER A 294 -34.20 -13.02 18.67
N ALA A 295 -35.45 -13.43 18.83
CA ALA A 295 -36.36 -12.82 19.80
C ALA A 295 -35.84 -13.02 21.24
N GLY A 296 -35.41 -11.93 21.87
CA GLY A 296 -34.96 -11.92 23.27
C GLY A 296 -33.45 -11.61 23.48
N GLU A 297 -32.64 -11.53 22.43
CA GLU A 297 -31.27 -11.07 22.55
C GLU A 297 -31.15 -9.58 22.25
N PRO A 298 -30.32 -8.82 22.99
CA PRO A 298 -30.07 -7.43 22.65
C PRO A 298 -29.31 -7.39 21.30
N GLY A 299 -29.70 -6.45 20.42
CA GLY A 299 -28.97 -6.20 19.17
C GLY A 299 -27.53 -5.77 19.44
N ALA A 300 -26.64 -6.05 18.52
CA ALA A 300 -25.22 -5.68 18.65
C ALA A 300 -25.07 -4.15 18.66
N LEU A 301 -24.58 -3.60 19.79
CA LEU A 301 -24.28 -2.18 19.95
C LEU A 301 -23.03 -1.83 19.13
N VAL A 302 -23.14 -0.84 18.26
CA VAL A 302 -22.05 -0.36 17.40
C VAL A 302 -21.52 0.99 17.88
N LEU A 303 -22.41 1.92 18.21
CA LEU A 303 -22.06 3.25 18.69
C LEU A 303 -22.98 3.68 19.82
N ASN A 304 -22.42 4.39 20.81
CA ASN A 304 -23.17 4.90 21.92
C ASN A 304 -22.81 6.38 22.19
N GLN A 305 -23.78 7.28 21.95
CA GLN A 305 -23.67 8.72 22.20
C GLN A 305 -22.38 9.35 21.64
N PHE A 306 -22.16 9.19 20.35
CA PHE A 306 -20.99 9.74 19.66
C PHE A 306 -21.31 11.10 19.04
N ASP A 307 -20.51 12.11 19.39
CA ASP A 307 -20.56 13.46 18.83
C ASP A 307 -19.29 13.71 18.00
N HIS A 308 -19.45 14.21 16.78
CA HIS A 308 -18.33 14.57 15.92
C HIS A 308 -18.76 15.53 14.82
N GLU A 309 -17.91 16.48 14.48
CA GLU A 309 -18.11 17.43 13.40
C GLU A 309 -17.04 17.21 12.33
N LEU A 310 -17.45 17.06 11.08
CA LEU A 310 -16.56 16.97 9.92
C LEU A 310 -16.61 18.30 9.19
N GLU A 311 -15.52 19.06 9.28
CA GLU A 311 -15.37 20.37 8.65
C GLU A 311 -14.66 20.29 7.28
N PRO A 312 -14.82 21.30 6.40
CA PRO A 312 -14.12 21.36 5.13
C PRO A 312 -12.59 21.26 5.28
N GLY A 313 -11.99 20.27 4.64
CA GLY A 313 -10.56 19.99 4.71
C GLY A 313 -10.18 18.91 5.73
N ASP A 314 -11.12 18.41 6.51
CA ASP A 314 -10.85 17.34 7.48
C ASP A 314 -10.45 16.03 6.78
N ARG A 315 -9.49 15.36 7.42
CA ARG A 315 -8.92 14.07 6.96
C ARG A 315 -8.92 13.10 8.12
N LEU A 316 -9.98 12.30 8.21
CA LEU A 316 -10.23 11.40 9.33
C LEU A 316 -9.99 9.94 8.92
N GLY A 317 -9.11 9.25 9.63
CA GLY A 317 -8.96 7.79 9.56
C GLY A 317 -9.84 7.10 10.59
N ILE A 318 -10.50 6.01 10.22
CA ILE A 318 -11.26 5.18 11.16
C ILE A 318 -10.56 3.85 11.32
N VAL A 319 -10.17 3.51 12.56
CA VAL A 319 -9.48 2.27 12.91
C VAL A 319 -10.22 1.51 14.00
N GLY A 320 -9.91 0.23 14.15
CA GLY A 320 -10.51 -0.62 15.18
C GLY A 320 -10.58 -2.08 14.73
N PRO A 321 -10.91 -3.02 15.63
CA PRO A 321 -10.99 -4.42 15.32
C PRO A 321 -12.05 -4.73 14.23
N ASN A 322 -11.94 -5.89 13.62
CA ASN A 322 -12.94 -6.33 12.66
C ASN A 322 -14.29 -6.53 13.37
N GLY A 323 -15.36 -6.00 12.75
CA GLY A 323 -16.70 -6.00 13.35
C GLY A 323 -16.98 -4.85 14.32
N ALA A 324 -16.03 -3.93 14.57
CA ALA A 324 -16.24 -2.77 15.45
C ALA A 324 -17.25 -1.74 14.92
N GLY A 325 -17.74 -1.89 13.69
CA GLY A 325 -18.75 -0.98 13.12
C GLY A 325 -18.18 0.11 12.24
N LYS A 326 -16.94 -0.02 11.74
CA LYS A 326 -16.28 0.98 10.86
C LYS A 326 -17.14 1.31 9.63
N SER A 327 -17.52 0.31 8.84
CA SER A 327 -18.39 0.49 7.66
C SER A 327 -19.79 0.99 8.05
N THR A 328 -20.32 0.55 9.21
CA THR A 328 -21.60 1.05 9.73
C THR A 328 -21.56 2.54 10.01
N LEU A 329 -20.44 3.06 10.56
CA LEU A 329 -20.27 4.49 10.76
C LEU A 329 -20.22 5.26 9.43
N LEU A 330 -19.53 4.73 8.40
CA LEU A 330 -19.55 5.33 7.05
C LEU A 330 -20.97 5.31 6.46
N ASP A 331 -21.74 4.24 6.64
CA ASP A 331 -23.12 4.15 6.18
C ASP A 331 -24.05 5.15 6.89
N LEU A 332 -23.81 5.41 8.19
CA LEU A 332 -24.51 6.47 8.94
C LEU A 332 -24.16 7.86 8.39
N ILE A 333 -22.85 8.17 8.20
CA ILE A 333 -22.38 9.44 7.64
C ILE A 333 -22.93 9.66 6.23
N SER A 334 -23.00 8.61 5.42
CA SER A 334 -23.53 8.70 4.04
C SER A 334 -25.06 8.83 3.98
N GLY A 335 -25.76 8.62 5.10
CA GLY A 335 -27.22 8.60 5.17
C GLY A 335 -27.86 7.32 4.63
N ARG A 336 -27.07 6.27 4.33
CA ARG A 336 -27.60 4.94 3.96
C ARG A 336 -28.28 4.25 5.12
N LEU A 337 -27.78 4.47 6.34
CA LEU A 337 -28.37 4.02 7.59
C LEU A 337 -28.87 5.22 8.41
N LYS A 338 -29.96 5.00 9.15
CA LYS A 338 -30.46 5.98 10.12
C LYS A 338 -29.98 5.60 11.51
N PRO A 339 -29.51 6.56 12.31
CA PRO A 339 -29.12 6.29 13.69
C PRO A 339 -30.33 5.83 14.51
N THR A 340 -30.10 4.99 15.52
CA THR A 340 -31.13 4.57 16.48
C THR A 340 -31.47 5.72 17.43
N HIS A 341 -30.46 6.51 17.80
CA HIS A 341 -30.55 7.71 18.63
C HIS A 341 -29.67 8.80 18.06
N GLY A 342 -29.97 10.05 18.40
CA GLY A 342 -29.25 11.22 17.91
C GLY A 342 -29.70 11.67 16.52
N GLN A 343 -28.94 12.59 15.94
CA GLN A 343 -29.25 13.22 14.66
C GLN A 343 -27.97 13.43 13.84
N ILE A 344 -28.06 13.28 12.52
CA ILE A 344 -27.00 13.58 11.57
C ILE A 344 -27.46 14.73 10.70
N ASP A 345 -26.73 15.83 10.74
CA ASP A 345 -26.99 17.02 9.96
C ASP A 345 -25.99 17.14 8.81
N ILE A 346 -26.47 17.01 7.57
CA ILE A 346 -25.64 17.09 6.36
C ILE A 346 -25.84 18.46 5.73
N GLY A 347 -24.74 19.18 5.49
CA GLY A 347 -24.76 20.49 4.84
C GLY A 347 -25.41 20.45 3.45
N SER A 348 -26.18 21.46 3.09
CA SER A 348 -26.94 21.50 1.82
C SER A 348 -26.08 21.48 0.56
N THR A 349 -24.79 21.80 0.66
CA THR A 349 -23.81 21.75 -0.44
C THR A 349 -22.99 20.49 -0.45
N VAL A 350 -23.20 19.60 0.53
CA VAL A 350 -22.47 18.34 0.65
C VAL A 350 -22.88 17.37 -0.44
N LYS A 351 -21.89 16.85 -1.17
CA LYS A 351 -22.05 15.80 -2.16
C LYS A 351 -21.10 14.65 -1.80
N ILE A 352 -21.67 13.57 -1.29
CA ILE A 352 -20.92 12.43 -0.79
C ILE A 352 -20.58 11.48 -1.94
N GLY A 353 -19.30 11.19 -2.11
CA GLY A 353 -18.80 10.06 -2.89
C GLY A 353 -18.46 8.92 -1.94
N TYR A 354 -19.06 7.76 -2.13
CA TYR A 354 -18.80 6.61 -1.28
C TYR A 354 -18.24 5.44 -2.09
N TYR A 355 -16.99 5.11 -1.78
CA TYR A 355 -16.32 3.90 -2.25
C TYR A 355 -16.45 2.84 -1.17
N ASP A 356 -17.39 1.90 -1.34
CA ASP A 356 -17.70 0.88 -0.35
C ASP A 356 -16.97 -0.45 -0.60
N GLN A 357 -16.87 -1.26 0.44
CA GLN A 357 -16.16 -2.54 0.41
C GLN A 357 -16.82 -3.57 -0.56
N LEU A 358 -18.13 -3.58 -0.69
CA LEU A 358 -18.86 -4.49 -1.59
C LEU A 358 -18.84 -3.99 -3.04
N GLY A 359 -18.66 -2.68 -3.21
CA GLY A 359 -18.68 -2.00 -4.49
C GLY A 359 -20.07 -1.71 -5.02
N ARG A 360 -20.15 -0.77 -5.97
CA ARG A 360 -21.40 -0.53 -6.71
C ARG A 360 -21.72 -1.74 -7.57
N ASP A 361 -23.00 -2.02 -7.74
CA ASP A 361 -23.48 -2.97 -8.74
C ASP A 361 -23.14 -2.43 -10.15
N LEU A 362 -22.00 -2.87 -10.67
CA LEU A 362 -21.61 -2.58 -12.04
C LEU A 362 -22.44 -3.45 -12.98
N ASN A 363 -23.07 -2.83 -13.96
CA ASN A 363 -23.74 -3.59 -15.02
C ASN A 363 -22.68 -4.32 -15.85
N VAL A 364 -22.54 -5.61 -15.61
CA VAL A 364 -21.52 -6.47 -16.23
C VAL A 364 -21.61 -6.53 -17.75
N ASN A 365 -22.75 -6.20 -18.34
CA ASN A 365 -23.00 -6.21 -19.77
C ASN A 365 -22.58 -4.89 -20.46
N GLN A 366 -22.34 -3.83 -19.68
CA GLN A 366 -21.85 -2.56 -20.23
C GLN A 366 -20.34 -2.61 -20.49
N ARG A 367 -19.88 -1.74 -21.40
CA ARG A 367 -18.45 -1.48 -21.59
C ARG A 367 -17.98 -0.40 -20.60
N VAL A 368 -16.69 -0.41 -20.30
CA VAL A 368 -16.07 0.58 -19.40
C VAL A 368 -16.46 2.02 -19.81
N ARG A 369 -16.30 2.35 -21.11
CA ARG A 369 -16.63 3.71 -21.61
C ARG A 369 -18.11 4.07 -21.44
N GLU A 370 -19.02 3.10 -21.55
CA GLU A 370 -20.46 3.33 -21.40
C GLU A 370 -20.80 3.60 -19.93
N ALA A 371 -20.18 2.86 -19.00
CA ALA A 371 -20.34 3.10 -17.57
C ALA A 371 -19.81 4.46 -17.14
N VAL A 372 -18.70 4.91 -17.73
CA VAL A 372 -18.09 6.22 -17.46
C VAL A 372 -18.92 7.37 -18.06
N ALA A 373 -19.45 7.20 -19.27
CA ALA A 373 -20.31 8.20 -19.91
C ALA A 373 -21.66 8.36 -19.19
N GLY A 374 -22.19 7.29 -18.58
CA GLY A 374 -23.51 7.28 -17.96
C GLY A 374 -24.60 7.69 -18.95
N ASP A 375 -25.51 8.55 -18.52
CA ASP A 375 -26.64 9.03 -19.34
C ASP A 375 -26.21 10.06 -20.42
N LYS A 376 -24.93 10.48 -20.46
CA LYS A 376 -24.43 11.49 -21.41
C LYS A 376 -24.26 10.96 -22.84
N GLY A 377 -24.36 9.66 -23.04
CA GLY A 377 -24.18 8.99 -24.33
C GLY A 377 -22.72 8.66 -24.63
N ASP A 378 -21.94 9.61 -25.20
CA ASP A 378 -20.51 9.43 -25.44
C ASP A 378 -19.66 10.09 -24.34
N PRO A 379 -18.52 9.47 -23.94
CA PRO A 379 -17.60 10.07 -22.96
C PRO A 379 -17.06 11.42 -23.44
N SER A 380 -17.04 12.41 -22.56
CA SER A 380 -16.42 13.71 -22.79
C SER A 380 -14.90 13.58 -22.98
N VAL A 381 -14.24 14.68 -23.35
CA VAL A 381 -12.77 14.73 -23.42
C VAL A 381 -12.16 14.50 -22.04
N GLU A 382 -12.79 15.04 -21.01
CA GLU A 382 -12.39 14.88 -19.60
C GLU A 382 -12.58 13.44 -19.13
N ASP A 383 -13.73 12.81 -19.43
CA ASP A 383 -13.97 11.39 -19.13
C ASP A 383 -12.92 10.47 -19.79
N ASN A 384 -12.56 10.75 -21.05
CA ASN A 384 -11.51 10.02 -21.75
C ASN A 384 -10.13 10.22 -21.13
N GLN A 385 -9.84 11.43 -20.62
CA GLN A 385 -8.60 11.71 -19.92
C GLN A 385 -8.54 10.96 -18.59
N LEU A 386 -9.62 10.98 -17.81
CA LEU A 386 -9.76 10.24 -16.56
C LEU A 386 -9.63 8.73 -16.77
N MET A 387 -10.31 8.16 -17.77
CA MET A 387 -10.15 6.74 -18.10
C MET A 387 -8.69 6.37 -18.35
N ARG A 388 -7.93 7.22 -19.07
CA ARG A 388 -6.49 6.99 -19.32
C ARG A 388 -5.67 7.08 -18.04
N GLN A 389 -5.97 8.02 -17.18
CA GLN A 389 -5.30 8.17 -15.89
C GLN A 389 -5.51 6.94 -14.99
N PHE A 390 -6.72 6.36 -15.04
CA PHE A 390 -7.03 5.10 -14.36
C PHE A 390 -6.65 3.85 -15.16
N TRP A 391 -5.76 4.01 -16.17
CA TRP A 391 -5.23 2.91 -17.02
C TRP A 391 -6.30 2.15 -17.81
N PHE A 392 -7.43 2.78 -18.09
CA PHE A 392 -8.39 2.31 -19.09
C PHE A 392 -8.10 3.02 -20.42
N ASP A 393 -6.98 2.67 -21.07
CA ASP A 393 -6.55 3.24 -22.35
C ASP A 393 -6.78 2.27 -23.52
N GLY A 394 -6.87 2.80 -24.74
CA GLY A 394 -7.01 2.02 -25.94
C GLY A 394 -8.18 1.04 -25.90
N ASP A 395 -7.89 -0.26 -26.09
CA ASP A 395 -8.89 -1.31 -26.16
C ASP A 395 -9.57 -1.59 -24.80
N ALA A 396 -8.93 -1.24 -23.68
CA ALA A 396 -9.48 -1.42 -22.33
C ALA A 396 -10.77 -0.61 -22.11
N GLN A 397 -10.93 0.55 -22.76
CA GLN A 397 -12.15 1.34 -22.67
C GLN A 397 -13.37 0.66 -23.31
N PHE A 398 -13.12 -0.19 -24.30
CA PHE A 398 -14.16 -0.92 -25.02
C PHE A 398 -14.43 -2.31 -24.47
N ALA A 399 -13.66 -2.75 -23.46
CA ALA A 399 -13.84 -4.04 -22.84
C ALA A 399 -15.18 -4.10 -22.07
N PRO A 400 -15.93 -5.21 -22.17
CA PRO A 400 -17.06 -5.46 -21.30
C PRO A 400 -16.62 -5.56 -19.83
N ILE A 401 -17.39 -4.99 -18.91
CA ILE A 401 -17.09 -5.02 -17.46
C ILE A 401 -16.99 -6.47 -16.94
N SER A 402 -17.74 -7.41 -17.54
CA SER A 402 -17.65 -8.83 -17.21
C SER A 402 -16.26 -9.43 -17.38
N THR A 403 -15.44 -8.90 -18.31
CA THR A 403 -14.09 -9.40 -18.62
C THR A 403 -13.00 -8.83 -17.72
N LEU A 404 -13.33 -7.81 -16.92
CA LEU A 404 -12.38 -7.17 -16.00
C LEU A 404 -12.05 -8.11 -14.82
N SER A 405 -10.79 -8.08 -14.41
CA SER A 405 -10.36 -8.69 -13.14
C SER A 405 -10.99 -7.97 -11.93
N GLY A 406 -10.95 -8.59 -10.75
CA GLY A 406 -11.45 -7.97 -9.50
C GLY A 406 -10.83 -6.59 -9.26
N GLY A 407 -9.52 -6.47 -9.33
CA GLY A 407 -8.83 -5.19 -9.14
C GLY A 407 -9.12 -4.16 -10.24
N GLU A 408 -9.32 -4.57 -11.50
CA GLU A 408 -9.75 -3.66 -12.57
C GLU A 408 -11.18 -3.15 -12.33
N ARG A 409 -12.09 -3.99 -11.81
CA ARG A 409 -13.45 -3.56 -11.42
C ARG A 409 -13.40 -2.56 -10.26
N ARG A 410 -12.57 -2.83 -9.24
CA ARG A 410 -12.37 -1.91 -8.11
C ARG A 410 -11.85 -0.54 -8.56
N ARG A 411 -10.89 -0.55 -9.46
CA ARG A 411 -10.35 0.68 -10.06
C ARG A 411 -11.41 1.45 -10.87
N LEU A 412 -12.26 0.74 -11.61
CA LEU A 412 -13.40 1.35 -12.30
C LEU A 412 -14.41 1.96 -11.32
N GLN A 413 -14.71 1.29 -10.21
CA GLN A 413 -15.59 1.82 -9.16
C GLN A 413 -15.04 3.12 -8.55
N LEU A 414 -13.74 3.13 -8.25
CA LEU A 414 -13.08 4.35 -7.75
C LEU A 414 -13.19 5.48 -8.78
N LEU A 415 -12.90 5.22 -10.05
CA LEU A 415 -13.06 6.18 -11.13
C LEU A 415 -14.49 6.73 -11.19
N LEU A 416 -15.51 5.88 -11.16
CA LEU A 416 -16.92 6.29 -11.18
C LEU A 416 -17.30 7.15 -9.97
N THR A 417 -16.76 6.85 -8.79
CA THR A 417 -16.97 7.64 -7.59
C THR A 417 -16.39 9.06 -7.75
N LEU A 418 -15.19 9.17 -8.33
CA LEU A 418 -14.51 10.45 -8.50
C LEU A 418 -15.09 11.31 -9.64
N ILE A 419 -15.61 10.68 -10.70
CA ILE A 419 -16.28 11.38 -11.82
C ILE A 419 -17.51 12.18 -11.37
N GLU A 420 -18.17 11.74 -10.32
CA GLU A 420 -19.30 12.46 -9.74
C GLU A 420 -18.92 13.79 -9.08
N GLN A 421 -17.63 14.08 -8.98
CA GLN A 421 -17.08 15.27 -8.34
C GLN A 421 -17.64 15.50 -6.92
N PRO A 422 -17.47 14.53 -6.01
CA PRO A 422 -17.89 14.72 -4.63
C PRO A 422 -17.05 15.81 -3.95
N ASN A 423 -17.53 16.34 -2.83
CA ASN A 423 -16.76 17.21 -1.93
C ASN A 423 -16.61 16.61 -0.52
N VAL A 424 -17.25 15.46 -0.27
CA VAL A 424 -17.01 14.56 0.86
C VAL A 424 -16.75 13.17 0.30
N LEU A 425 -15.60 12.58 0.60
CA LEU A 425 -15.19 11.28 0.11
C LEU A 425 -15.09 10.29 1.27
N LEU A 426 -15.92 9.25 1.21
CA LEU A 426 -15.91 8.14 2.14
C LEU A 426 -15.26 6.94 1.47
N LEU A 427 -14.16 6.43 2.04
CA LEU A 427 -13.40 5.31 1.50
C LEU A 427 -13.43 4.15 2.51
N ASP A 428 -14.09 3.05 2.15
CA ASP A 428 -14.14 1.84 2.97
C ASP A 428 -13.18 0.78 2.42
N GLU A 429 -12.07 0.58 3.11
CA GLU A 429 -10.98 -0.34 2.76
C GLU A 429 -10.51 -0.20 1.29
N PRO A 430 -10.12 1.02 0.85
CA PRO A 430 -9.70 1.23 -0.54
C PRO A 430 -8.40 0.51 -0.88
N THR A 431 -7.63 0.14 0.14
CA THR A 431 -6.34 -0.56 0.00
C THR A 431 -6.49 -2.04 -0.33
N ASN A 432 -7.63 -2.64 -0.02
CA ASN A 432 -7.95 -3.98 -0.44
C ASN A 432 -8.20 -3.99 -1.96
N ASP A 433 -7.60 -4.93 -2.67
CA ASP A 433 -7.80 -5.15 -4.11
C ASP A 433 -7.24 -4.07 -5.08
N LEU A 434 -6.70 -2.93 -4.59
CA LEU A 434 -5.99 -1.97 -5.42
C LEU A 434 -4.49 -2.32 -5.47
N ASP A 435 -3.87 -2.21 -6.65
CA ASP A 435 -2.42 -2.38 -6.77
C ASP A 435 -1.64 -1.16 -6.26
N LEU A 436 -0.35 -1.36 -5.99
CA LEU A 436 0.54 -0.34 -5.42
C LEU A 436 0.57 0.96 -6.24
N ASP A 437 0.38 0.89 -7.56
CA ASP A 437 0.38 2.05 -8.44
C ASP A 437 -0.91 2.84 -8.32
N THR A 438 -2.04 2.13 -8.28
CA THR A 438 -3.36 2.75 -8.06
C THR A 438 -3.44 3.39 -6.68
N LEU A 439 -2.86 2.72 -5.65
CA LEU A 439 -2.81 3.28 -4.29
C LEU A 439 -1.99 4.56 -4.22
N ARG A 440 -0.80 4.60 -4.82
CA ARG A 440 0.02 5.82 -4.89
C ARG A 440 -0.71 6.95 -5.59
N ALA A 441 -1.30 6.64 -6.74
CA ALA A 441 -2.05 7.61 -7.49
C ALA A 441 -3.26 8.17 -6.72
N LEU A 442 -3.92 7.32 -5.91
CA LEU A 442 -4.99 7.77 -5.00
C LEU A 442 -4.43 8.63 -3.86
N GLU A 443 -3.30 8.25 -3.25
CA GLU A 443 -2.64 9.05 -2.23
C GLU A 443 -2.29 10.44 -2.74
N ASP A 444 -1.61 10.53 -3.90
CA ASP A 444 -1.21 11.79 -4.52
C ASP A 444 -2.43 12.67 -4.87
N TYR A 445 -3.54 12.05 -5.31
CA TYR A 445 -4.79 12.75 -5.53
C TYR A 445 -5.41 13.28 -4.24
N LEU A 446 -5.43 12.46 -3.18
CA LEU A 446 -6.00 12.86 -1.89
C LEU A 446 -5.14 13.93 -1.20
N ASP A 447 -3.85 13.99 -1.45
CA ASP A 447 -2.96 15.01 -0.88
C ASP A 447 -3.35 16.42 -1.32
N GLU A 448 -3.74 16.59 -2.57
CA GLU A 448 -4.20 17.87 -3.12
C GLU A 448 -5.73 18.10 -2.97
N TRP A 449 -6.47 17.14 -2.41
CA TRP A 449 -7.92 17.19 -2.31
C TRP A 449 -8.39 18.18 -1.24
N PRO A 450 -9.21 19.22 -1.56
CA PRO A 450 -9.62 20.25 -0.61
C PRO A 450 -10.90 19.91 0.15
N GLY A 451 -11.56 18.78 -0.13
CA GLY A 451 -12.79 18.33 0.51
C GLY A 451 -12.56 17.54 1.80
N ILE A 452 -13.64 17.02 2.36
CA ILE A 452 -13.61 16.14 3.54
C ILE A 452 -13.26 14.71 3.07
N VAL A 453 -12.28 14.09 3.71
CA VAL A 453 -11.89 12.69 3.47
C VAL A 453 -12.09 11.89 4.75
N VAL A 454 -12.87 10.81 4.66
CA VAL A 454 -13.01 9.83 5.75
C VAL A 454 -12.59 8.47 5.21
N VAL A 455 -11.61 7.86 5.84
CA VAL A 455 -10.99 6.61 5.37
C VAL A 455 -11.07 5.54 6.45
N VAL A 456 -11.62 4.39 6.11
CA VAL A 456 -11.41 3.14 6.84
C VAL A 456 -10.31 2.37 6.13
N SER A 457 -9.21 2.08 6.78
CA SER A 457 -8.15 1.25 6.21
C SER A 457 -7.33 0.54 7.29
N HIS A 458 -6.74 -0.59 6.92
CA HIS A 458 -5.75 -1.32 7.69
C HIS A 458 -4.32 -1.11 7.16
N ASP A 459 -4.13 -0.36 6.08
CA ASP A 459 -2.82 0.03 5.55
C ASP A 459 -2.30 1.28 6.30
N ARG A 460 -1.26 1.07 7.13
CA ARG A 460 -0.64 2.13 7.94
C ARG A 460 -0.02 3.23 7.08
N VAL A 461 0.64 2.84 5.97
CA VAL A 461 1.31 3.80 5.09
C VAL A 461 0.29 4.68 4.38
N PHE A 462 -0.83 4.08 3.95
CA PHE A 462 -1.93 4.82 3.33
C PHE A 462 -2.55 5.81 4.32
N LEU A 463 -2.86 5.36 5.54
CA LEU A 463 -3.40 6.25 6.57
C LEU A 463 -2.43 7.37 6.94
N ASP A 464 -1.15 7.08 7.20
CA ASP A 464 -0.14 8.10 7.55
C ASP A 464 0.01 9.19 6.48
N ARG A 465 -0.22 8.86 5.20
CA ARG A 465 -0.15 9.82 4.10
C ARG A 465 -1.44 10.59 3.86
N THR A 466 -2.59 10.01 4.17
CA THR A 466 -3.88 10.55 3.72
C THR A 466 -4.72 11.18 4.82
N VAL A 467 -4.48 10.84 6.11
CA VAL A 467 -5.28 11.33 7.23
C VAL A 467 -4.45 12.07 8.27
N ILE A 468 -5.09 13.01 8.97
CA ILE A 468 -4.47 13.82 10.03
C ILE A 468 -4.85 13.25 11.39
N ASP A 469 -6.14 12.99 11.59
CA ASP A 469 -6.70 12.46 12.82
C ASP A 469 -7.22 11.05 12.65
N VAL A 470 -7.21 10.28 13.72
CA VAL A 470 -7.68 8.90 13.75
C VAL A 470 -8.78 8.74 14.78
N LEU A 471 -9.93 8.24 14.34
CA LEU A 471 -11.03 7.80 15.18
C LEU A 471 -10.89 6.29 15.45
N ALA A 472 -10.69 5.92 16.71
CA ALA A 472 -10.60 4.54 17.14
C ALA A 472 -11.95 4.05 17.65
N LEU A 473 -12.44 2.94 17.09
CA LEU A 473 -13.62 2.21 17.57
C LEU A 473 -13.17 1.02 18.42
N ASP A 474 -13.77 0.83 19.59
CA ASP A 474 -13.39 -0.25 20.53
C ASP A 474 -14.17 -1.56 20.31
N GLY A 475 -15.20 -1.55 19.45
CA GLY A 475 -16.08 -2.68 19.19
C GLY A 475 -17.15 -2.91 20.28
N HIS A 476 -17.23 -2.05 21.29
CA HIS A 476 -18.19 -2.11 22.40
C HIS A 476 -19.09 -0.87 22.47
N GLY A 477 -19.11 -0.07 21.40
CA GLY A 477 -19.89 1.15 21.28
C GLY A 477 -19.12 2.41 21.62
N GLY A 478 -17.87 2.31 22.03
CA GLY A 478 -16.97 3.45 22.27
C GLY A 478 -16.27 3.90 20.98
N ALA A 479 -16.21 5.23 20.82
CA ALA A 479 -15.49 5.88 19.73
C ALA A 479 -14.70 7.07 20.29
N ALA A 480 -13.41 7.15 19.98
CA ALA A 480 -12.56 8.22 20.47
C ALA A 480 -11.57 8.69 19.40
N VAL A 481 -11.44 10.02 19.26
CA VAL A 481 -10.42 10.61 18.39
C VAL A 481 -9.06 10.51 19.08
N VAL A 482 -8.07 9.96 18.41
CA VAL A 482 -6.72 9.78 18.92
C VAL A 482 -5.78 10.79 18.27
N PRO A 483 -5.23 11.74 19.06
CA PRO A 483 -4.31 12.72 18.53
C PRO A 483 -3.01 12.09 18.04
N GLY A 484 -2.41 12.65 16.98
CA GLY A 484 -1.12 12.20 16.43
C GLY A 484 -1.24 11.05 15.43
N GLY A 485 -2.41 10.92 14.82
CA GLY A 485 -2.64 10.00 13.70
C GLY A 485 -2.44 8.53 14.06
N VAL A 486 -2.06 7.73 13.07
CA VAL A 486 -1.83 6.28 13.24
C VAL A 486 -0.68 6.00 14.22
N ALA A 487 0.38 6.80 14.19
CA ALA A 487 1.51 6.65 15.11
C ALA A 487 1.11 6.87 16.57
N GLY A 488 0.23 7.85 16.85
CA GLY A 488 -0.35 8.10 18.16
C GLY A 488 -1.23 6.92 18.62
N TRP A 489 -2.07 6.42 17.73
CA TRP A 489 -2.93 5.26 18.00
C TRP A 489 -2.10 4.01 18.32
N LEU A 490 -1.08 3.69 17.53
CA LEU A 490 -0.19 2.53 17.76
C LEU A 490 0.55 2.64 19.11
N LYS A 491 1.04 3.82 19.49
CA LYS A 491 1.69 4.02 20.80
C LYS A 491 0.71 3.76 21.95
N ASN A 492 -0.50 4.31 21.87
CA ASN A 492 -1.52 4.16 22.91
C ASN A 492 -2.02 2.72 23.00
N HIS A 493 -2.19 2.05 21.86
CA HIS A 493 -2.65 0.67 21.79
C HIS A 493 -1.61 -0.31 22.36
N ASN A 494 -0.33 -0.12 22.04
CA ASN A 494 0.78 -0.92 22.61
C ASN A 494 1.03 -0.62 24.11
N ALA A 495 0.62 0.54 24.59
CA ALA A 495 0.73 0.93 26.00
C ALA A 495 -0.43 0.42 26.87
N SER A 496 -1.49 -0.13 26.27
CA SER A 496 -2.65 -0.65 27.01
C SER A 496 -2.29 -1.83 27.91
N PRO A 497 -2.83 -1.91 29.15
CA PRO A 497 -2.45 -2.94 30.13
C PRO A 497 -2.59 -4.38 29.64
N THR A 498 -3.54 -4.64 28.75
CA THR A 498 -3.79 -5.97 28.16
C THR A 498 -2.61 -6.44 27.30
N HIS A 499 -1.98 -5.53 26.53
CA HIS A 499 -0.79 -5.85 25.74
C HIS A 499 0.48 -5.96 26.60
N GLN A 500 0.61 -5.16 27.65
CA GLN A 500 1.73 -5.25 28.60
C GLN A 500 1.72 -6.56 29.39
N ILE A 501 0.56 -7.09 29.77
CA ILE A 501 0.42 -8.39 30.42
C ILE A 501 0.80 -9.52 29.45
N ALA A 502 0.40 -9.44 28.19
CA ALA A 502 0.78 -10.40 27.16
C ALA A 502 2.29 -10.36 26.87
N ALA A 503 2.90 -9.18 26.81
CA ALA A 503 4.35 -9.00 26.63
C ALA A 503 5.16 -9.50 27.85
N ALA A 504 4.67 -9.22 29.08
CA ALA A 504 5.30 -9.70 30.32
C ALA A 504 5.20 -11.23 30.50
N GLN A 505 4.10 -11.83 30.03
CA GLN A 505 3.95 -13.30 30.02
C GLN A 505 4.85 -13.95 28.96
N ARG A 506 5.06 -13.30 27.79
CA ARG A 506 6.02 -13.75 26.77
C ARG A 506 7.46 -13.74 27.30
N GLY A 507 7.87 -12.70 28.03
CA GLY A 507 9.19 -12.62 28.67
C GLY A 507 9.46 -13.74 29.67
N LYS A 508 8.44 -14.26 30.35
CA LYS A 508 8.56 -15.37 31.28
C LYS A 508 8.62 -16.75 30.60
N LEU A 509 7.99 -16.93 29.45
CA LEU A 509 8.02 -18.21 28.70
C LEU A 509 9.33 -18.40 27.93
N ILE A 510 9.99 -17.33 27.49
CA ILE A 510 11.30 -17.40 26.82
C ILE A 510 12.45 -17.56 27.81
N ALA A 511 12.25 -17.23 29.10
CA ALA A 511 13.29 -17.30 30.13
C ALA A 511 13.48 -18.70 30.77
N GLN A 512 12.68 -19.70 30.37
CA GLN A 512 12.77 -21.04 30.99
C GLN A 512 13.70 -22.04 30.29
N ASP A 513 14.23 -21.70 29.07
CA ASP A 513 15.06 -22.64 28.28
C ASP A 513 16.45 -22.12 27.87
N ALA A 514 17.04 -21.17 28.59
CA ALA A 514 18.43 -20.74 28.33
C ALA A 514 19.31 -20.94 29.58
N PRO A 515 20.50 -21.55 29.45
CA PRO A 515 21.42 -21.68 30.59
C PRO A 515 21.96 -20.33 31.01
N VAL A 516 21.91 -20.08 32.31
CA VAL A 516 22.38 -18.88 32.96
C VAL A 516 23.89 -18.71 32.73
N VAL A 517 24.27 -17.76 31.91
CA VAL A 517 25.63 -17.20 31.90
C VAL A 517 25.53 -15.81 32.54
N THR A 518 25.95 -15.76 33.79
CA THR A 518 26.11 -14.50 34.54
C THR A 518 27.28 -13.70 33.96
N THR A 519 26.96 -12.62 33.21
CA THR A 519 27.91 -11.54 33.00
C THR A 519 27.27 -10.25 33.51
N THR A 520 27.73 -9.83 34.67
CA THR A 520 27.51 -8.50 35.25
C THR A 520 28.15 -7.44 34.36
N SER A 521 27.33 -6.65 33.66
CA SER A 521 27.75 -5.37 33.09
C SER A 521 26.70 -4.33 33.45
N SER A 522 27.00 -3.56 34.48
CA SER A 522 26.27 -2.36 34.86
C SER A 522 26.52 -1.27 33.83
N ALA A 523 25.57 -1.04 32.91
CA ALA A 523 25.53 0.16 32.10
C ALA A 523 25.17 1.34 33.02
N LYS A 524 26.13 2.26 33.26
CA LYS A 524 25.93 3.53 33.93
C LYS A 524 24.93 4.38 33.12
N VAL A 525 23.76 4.60 33.67
CA VAL A 525 22.82 5.64 33.22
C VAL A 525 23.56 6.97 33.36
N LYS A 526 23.80 7.68 32.26
CA LYS A 526 24.35 9.05 32.29
C LYS A 526 23.31 9.96 32.98
N PRO A 527 23.73 10.84 33.90
CA PRO A 527 22.82 11.76 34.55
C PRO A 527 22.21 12.69 33.50
N ALA A 528 20.88 12.94 33.61
CA ALA A 528 20.16 13.87 32.75
C ALA A 528 20.79 15.26 32.81
N LYS A 529 20.95 15.91 31.65
CA LYS A 529 21.52 17.25 31.54
C LYS A 529 20.58 18.27 32.19
N SER A 530 21.11 19.29 32.86
CA SER A 530 20.26 20.32 33.47
C SER A 530 19.56 21.18 32.39
N PRO A 531 18.36 21.76 32.69
CA PRO A 531 17.61 22.59 31.75
C PRO A 531 18.42 23.77 31.16
N SER A 532 19.29 24.38 31.96
CA SER A 532 20.19 25.47 31.51
C SER A 532 21.28 24.98 30.55
N THR A 533 21.79 23.77 30.79
CA THR A 533 22.78 23.13 29.91
C THR A 533 22.17 22.75 28.58
N LEU A 534 20.93 22.23 28.56
CA LEU A 534 20.19 21.88 27.35
C LEU A 534 19.88 23.13 26.50
N LYS A 535 19.39 24.22 27.09
CA LYS A 535 19.18 25.48 26.35
C LYS A 535 20.46 26.02 25.70
N ARG A 536 21.60 25.94 26.39
CA ARG A 536 22.89 26.36 25.83
C ARG A 536 23.33 25.46 24.68
N LEU A 537 23.15 24.14 24.79
CA LEU A 537 23.49 23.17 23.77
C LEU A 537 22.60 23.29 22.51
N LEU A 538 21.28 23.57 22.73
CA LEU A 538 20.34 23.85 21.63
C LEU A 538 20.76 25.10 20.85
N ALA A 539 20.98 26.21 21.52
CA ALA A 539 21.44 27.45 20.88
C ALA A 539 22.77 27.26 20.14
N GLN A 540 23.68 26.40 20.64
CA GLN A 540 24.92 26.08 19.97
C GLN A 540 24.69 25.19 18.75
N ALA A 541 23.77 24.23 18.81
CA ALA A 541 23.42 23.35 17.69
C ALA A 541 22.72 24.16 16.58
N GLU A 542 21.82 25.07 16.90
CA GLU A 542 21.19 26.00 15.95
C GLU A 542 22.22 26.86 15.21
N LYS A 543 23.19 27.41 15.93
CA LYS A 543 24.27 28.19 15.34
C LYS A 543 25.13 27.35 14.40
N THR A 544 25.39 26.10 14.78
CA THR A 544 26.19 25.17 13.95
C THR A 544 25.43 24.79 12.68
N LEU A 545 24.13 24.54 12.79
CA LEU A 545 23.25 24.24 11.65
C LEU A 545 23.17 25.43 10.68
N ALA A 546 22.98 26.65 11.21
CA ALA A 546 22.95 27.86 10.40
C ALA A 546 24.28 28.09 9.65
N GLN A 547 25.43 27.80 10.29
CA GLN A 547 26.74 27.89 9.65
C GLN A 547 26.94 26.82 8.57
N ALA A 548 26.49 25.60 8.80
CA ALA A 548 26.57 24.51 7.83
C ALA A 548 25.72 24.82 6.58
N ASN A 549 24.48 25.29 6.76
CA ASN A 549 23.60 25.71 5.67
C ASN A 549 24.19 26.88 4.86
N ALA A 550 24.76 27.89 5.52
CA ALA A 550 25.39 29.00 4.84
C ALA A 550 26.64 28.58 4.03
N ALA A 551 27.37 27.56 4.51
CA ALA A 551 28.52 27.01 3.79
C ALA A 551 28.07 26.19 2.56
N GLU A 552 26.98 25.39 2.68
CA GLU A 552 26.41 24.66 1.56
C GLU A 552 25.91 25.62 0.48
N GLN A 553 25.15 26.64 0.87
CA GLN A 553 24.63 27.66 -0.07
C GLN A 553 25.76 28.33 -0.85
N LYS A 554 26.88 28.69 -0.19
CA LYS A 554 28.02 29.26 -0.85
C LYS A 554 28.62 28.35 -1.92
N ILE A 555 28.76 27.07 -1.64
CA ILE A 555 29.31 26.08 -2.57
C ILE A 555 28.33 25.84 -3.72
N ALA A 556 27.00 25.84 -3.44
CA ALA A 556 25.96 25.77 -4.47
C ALA A 556 26.01 26.99 -5.42
N ASP A 557 26.21 28.19 -4.88
CA ASP A 557 26.36 29.40 -5.67
C ASP A 557 27.64 29.36 -6.53
N GLU A 558 28.76 28.83 -5.98
CA GLU A 558 30.00 28.58 -6.74
C GLU A 558 29.77 27.58 -7.88
N LEU A 559 28.95 26.55 -7.67
CA LEU A 559 28.60 25.56 -8.70
C LEU A 559 27.86 26.21 -9.87
N THR A 560 26.94 27.13 -9.58
CA THR A 560 26.17 27.85 -10.61
C THR A 560 27.06 28.83 -11.42
N GLN A 561 28.15 29.29 -10.86
CA GLN A 561 29.10 30.23 -11.50
C GLN A 561 30.25 29.53 -12.25
N ALA A 562 30.44 28.23 -12.04
CA ALA A 562 31.63 27.50 -12.49
C ALA A 562 31.69 27.21 -14.01
N GLY A 563 30.72 27.65 -14.83
CA GLY A 563 30.74 27.52 -16.29
C GLY A 563 30.96 26.06 -16.77
N SER A 564 31.68 25.85 -17.86
CA SER A 564 31.89 24.54 -18.51
C SER A 564 33.22 23.84 -18.19
N ASP A 565 33.93 24.24 -17.13
CA ASP A 565 35.17 23.58 -16.72
C ASP A 565 34.88 22.29 -15.93
N HIS A 566 35.02 21.14 -16.59
CA HIS A 566 34.74 19.81 -16.02
C HIS A 566 35.57 19.47 -14.77
N THR A 567 36.79 19.98 -14.65
CA THR A 567 37.68 19.70 -13.50
C THR A 567 37.28 20.54 -12.28
N ALA A 568 36.89 21.78 -12.50
CA ALA A 568 36.34 22.66 -11.46
C ALA A 568 34.97 22.13 -10.96
N LEU A 569 34.09 21.73 -11.87
CA LEU A 569 32.77 21.15 -11.54
C LEU A 569 32.88 19.88 -10.70
N ALA A 570 33.79 18.95 -11.04
CA ALA A 570 33.99 17.73 -10.25
C ALA A 570 34.47 18.04 -8.81
N ARG A 571 35.38 19.01 -8.65
CA ARG A 571 35.87 19.42 -7.34
C ARG A 571 34.81 20.12 -6.50
N ILE A 572 33.99 21.00 -7.12
CA ILE A 572 32.93 21.72 -6.43
C ILE A 572 31.81 20.76 -6.04
N SER A 573 31.46 19.78 -6.89
CA SER A 573 30.47 18.73 -6.57
C SER A 573 30.92 17.86 -5.39
N ALA A 574 32.20 17.48 -5.30
CA ALA A 574 32.73 16.75 -4.15
C ALA A 574 32.68 17.59 -2.86
N ASN A 575 32.94 18.88 -2.93
CA ASN A 575 32.83 19.80 -1.81
C ASN A 575 31.38 19.98 -1.37
N LEU A 576 30.43 20.05 -2.33
CA LEU A 576 28.99 20.14 -2.04
C LEU A 576 28.51 18.89 -1.31
N ALA A 577 28.84 17.70 -1.76
CA ALA A 577 28.52 16.45 -1.08
C ALA A 577 29.06 16.39 0.36
N SER A 578 30.30 16.90 0.57
CA SER A 578 30.86 17.02 1.92
C SER A 578 30.16 18.05 2.79
N ALA A 579 29.68 19.16 2.22
CA ALA A 579 28.92 20.18 2.93
C ALA A 579 27.53 19.64 3.32
N GLN A 580 26.85 18.94 2.42
CA GLN A 580 25.57 18.27 2.68
C GLN A 580 25.66 17.24 3.81
N THR A 581 26.73 16.46 3.85
CA THR A 581 26.96 15.52 4.96
C THR A 581 27.11 16.25 6.31
N LYS A 582 27.72 17.45 6.32
CA LYS A 582 27.87 18.27 7.55
C LYS A 582 26.54 18.89 7.97
N VAL A 583 25.70 19.30 7.02
CA VAL A 583 24.35 19.81 7.31
C VAL A 583 23.52 18.68 7.93
N ALA A 584 23.47 17.49 7.32
CA ALA A 584 22.73 16.35 7.85
C ALA A 584 23.18 15.97 9.30
N ALA A 585 24.49 15.95 9.57
CA ALA A 585 24.99 15.67 10.90
C ALA A 585 24.65 16.78 11.93
N ALA A 586 24.60 18.05 11.52
CA ALA A 586 24.21 19.17 12.37
C ALA A 586 22.68 19.14 12.67
N GLU A 587 21.87 18.77 11.68
CA GLU A 587 20.41 18.57 11.84
C GLU A 587 20.12 17.41 12.81
N GLU A 588 20.76 16.27 12.65
CA GLU A 588 20.57 15.11 13.52
C GLU A 588 20.93 15.46 14.98
N ASN A 589 22.02 16.19 15.18
CA ASN A 589 22.41 16.64 16.52
C ASN A 589 21.43 17.65 17.12
N TRP A 590 20.90 18.57 16.31
CA TRP A 590 19.88 19.52 16.75
C TRP A 590 18.57 18.81 17.12
N ILE A 591 18.09 17.89 16.28
CA ILE A 591 16.88 17.08 16.54
C ILE A 591 17.02 16.27 17.83
N ALA A 592 18.17 15.63 18.04
CA ALA A 592 18.42 14.86 19.27
C ALA A 592 18.38 15.73 20.54
N LEU A 593 18.93 16.94 20.48
CA LEU A 593 18.90 17.89 21.61
C LEU A 593 17.51 18.52 21.81
N ALA A 594 16.78 18.78 20.74
CA ALA A 594 15.41 19.27 20.80
C ALA A 594 14.48 18.24 21.45
N ALA A 595 14.57 16.97 21.03
CA ALA A 595 13.81 15.87 21.65
C ALA A 595 14.15 15.68 23.15
N GLU A 596 15.43 15.86 23.56
CA GLU A 596 15.85 15.79 24.97
C GLU A 596 15.32 16.99 25.77
N ALA A 597 15.19 18.17 25.16
CA ALA A 597 14.63 19.38 25.77
C ALA A 597 13.10 19.29 25.92
N GLU A 598 12.42 18.80 24.90
CA GLU A 598 10.97 18.57 24.89
C GLU A 598 10.56 17.52 25.94
N ALA A 599 11.33 16.44 26.09
CA ALA A 599 11.14 15.44 27.13
C ALA A 599 11.28 15.99 28.55
N GLN A 600 11.93 17.15 28.74
CA GLN A 600 12.06 17.87 30.00
C GLN A 600 11.07 19.06 30.13
N GLY A 601 10.15 19.23 29.20
CA GLY A 601 9.14 20.27 29.22
C GLY A 601 9.68 21.69 28.98
N LEU A 602 10.79 21.82 28.24
CA LEU A 602 11.36 23.10 27.83
C LEU A 602 10.78 23.48 26.45
N ASP A 603 10.14 24.66 26.38
CA ASP A 603 9.72 25.26 25.11
C ASP A 603 10.92 25.47 24.20
N THR A 604 10.83 24.93 23.00
CA THR A 604 11.87 24.98 21.93
C THR A 604 11.53 26.02 20.85
N GLN A 605 10.72 27.08 21.19
CA GLN A 605 10.53 28.22 20.28
C GLN A 605 11.72 29.17 20.30
#